data_a48d2b7e7ddc2ed4b5fa6d07b471b16a
#
_entry.id   a48d2b7e7ddc2ed4b5fa6d07b471b16a
#
_cell.length_a   1.000
_cell.length_b   1.000
_cell.length_c   1.000
_cell.angle_alpha   90.00
_cell.angle_beta   90.00
_cell.angle_gamma   90.00
#
_symmetry.space_group_name_H-M   'P 1'
#
loop_
_entity.id
_entity.type
_entity.pdbx_description
1 polymer ?
#
loop_
_entity_poly.entity_id
_entity_poly.type
_entity_poly.pdbx_seq_one_letter_code
_entity_poly.pdbx_strand_id
1 'polypeptide(L)'
;YEMLRSLVGSEMCIRDSSNGVDTKYFSAASDTELNPKFISGWLDKENNAVSDYLVFAKSVLRIPEAHEMIARYTVLDEEAKRLILLRPYQIHAIEAIRDASKTGKSGFVWHTTGSGKTLTSYKATRNLLMDIPAIDKAIFLIDRKDLDTQTTMAFQAYANNDLIDVDETDNVFDLKKKLKSDDRQVIVTTIQKLQRLITRKLQEGTPEYHKIKNLKIAFVVDECHRAVTPGTKREIERFFGNSLWYGFTGTPRFAENPYPQMGDLPRTTQELYGDCLHKYTIQNAIHDNAVLGFQVEHNGPKNKKDETDSNLYVTESHMLKVLEVILNKSYYKLGFQNGKGKTYEGLLTTSSIQLAQKYYDLLKMVKEGKTTLKIDEKIKQVLPDFPKFAITYSVTENEEGSHVNQQKMQESLDDYNKMC
;
A
#
# COMPACT_ATOMS: atom_id res chain seq x y z
N TYR A 1 -9.70 -21.61 23.18
CA TYR A 1 -8.68 -22.64 22.91
C TYR A 1 -9.24 -23.81 22.10
N GLU A 2 -10.42 -24.30 22.43
CA GLU A 2 -11.09 -25.35 21.64
C GLU A 2 -11.64 -24.85 20.30
N MET A 3 -12.08 -23.60 20.22
CA MET A 3 -12.57 -23.02 18.97
C MET A 3 -11.46 -22.87 17.91
N LEU A 4 -10.25 -22.51 18.32
CA LEU A 4 -9.08 -22.51 17.43
C LEU A 4 -8.64 -23.93 17.02
N ARG A 5 -8.80 -24.91 17.89
CA ARG A 5 -8.55 -26.31 17.55
C ARG A 5 -9.52 -26.87 16.50
N SER A 6 -10.78 -26.44 16.53
CA SER A 6 -11.80 -26.93 15.59
C SER A 6 -11.72 -26.26 14.21
N LEU A 7 -11.22 -25.01 14.14
CA LEU A 7 -11.15 -24.24 12.90
C LEU A 7 -9.91 -24.51 12.03
N VAL A 8 -8.84 -25.02 12.64
CA VAL A 8 -7.54 -25.02 11.93
C VAL A 8 -6.74 -26.33 12.12
N GLY A 9 -7.33 -27.40 12.56
CA GLY A 9 -6.58 -28.62 12.86
C GLY A 9 -5.67 -28.46 14.10
N SER A 10 -5.24 -29.57 14.66
CA SER A 10 -4.63 -29.62 16.01
C SER A 10 -3.26 -28.96 16.18
N GLU A 11 -2.69 -28.28 15.16
CA GLU A 11 -1.28 -27.88 15.16
C GLU A 11 -0.97 -26.43 14.80
N MET A 12 -1.96 -25.56 14.59
CA MET A 12 -1.68 -24.13 14.42
C MET A 12 -1.51 -23.45 15.76
N CYS A 13 -0.31 -23.00 16.05
CA CYS A 13 0.00 -22.26 17.27
C CYS A 13 0.91 -21.07 17.01
N ILE A 14 0.77 -20.05 17.87
CA ILE A 14 1.78 -19.00 18.01
C ILE A 14 2.89 -19.61 18.84
N ARG A 15 4.12 -19.49 18.35
CA ARG A 15 5.33 -19.94 19.04
C ARG A 15 6.23 -18.77 19.31
N ASP A 16 6.86 -18.79 20.47
CA ASP A 16 7.96 -17.91 20.84
C ASP A 16 9.21 -18.73 21.10
N SER A 17 10.35 -18.12 20.89
CA SER A 17 11.66 -18.70 21.15
C SER A 17 12.59 -17.62 21.68
N SER A 18 13.29 -17.90 22.77
CA SER A 18 14.23 -16.98 23.41
C SER A 18 15.51 -17.69 23.77
N ASN A 19 16.64 -16.98 23.59
CA ASN A 19 17.95 -17.36 24.13
C ASN A 19 18.35 -16.55 25.39
N GLY A 20 17.40 -15.80 25.96
CA GLY A 20 17.59 -14.92 27.09
C GLY A 20 18.03 -13.49 26.74
N VAL A 21 18.51 -13.27 25.53
CA VAL A 21 18.97 -11.96 25.02
C VAL A 21 18.12 -11.49 23.84
N ASP A 22 17.70 -12.40 22.98
CA ASP A 22 16.84 -12.12 21.83
C ASP A 22 15.63 -13.06 21.86
N THR A 23 14.45 -12.49 21.66
CA THR A 23 13.20 -13.24 21.67
C THR A 23 12.47 -13.00 20.35
N LYS A 24 12.07 -14.08 19.70
CA LYS A 24 11.32 -14.06 18.44
C LYS A 24 10.00 -14.80 18.64
N TYR A 25 8.99 -14.36 17.91
CA TYR A 25 7.71 -15.03 17.84
C TYR A 25 7.24 -15.18 16.40
N PHE A 26 6.41 -16.19 16.15
CA PHE A 26 5.88 -16.48 14.83
C PHE A 26 4.64 -17.36 14.93
N SER A 27 3.84 -17.39 13.87
CA SER A 27 2.78 -18.37 13.69
C SER A 27 3.35 -19.62 13.02
N ALA A 28 3.05 -20.80 13.54
CA ALA A 28 3.44 -22.07 12.97
C ALA A 28 2.21 -22.83 12.46
N ALA A 29 2.26 -23.31 11.22
CA ALA A 29 1.32 -24.27 10.66
C ALA A 29 2.02 -25.64 10.50
N SER A 30 1.29 -26.73 10.65
CA SER A 30 1.83 -28.09 10.76
C SER A 30 2.60 -28.57 9.54
N ASP A 31 2.23 -28.11 8.34
CA ASP A 31 2.64 -28.73 7.07
C ASP A 31 3.47 -27.79 6.17
N THR A 32 3.87 -26.63 6.66
CA THR A 32 4.65 -25.67 5.88
C THR A 32 6.01 -25.40 6.51
N GLU A 33 7.02 -25.30 5.66
CA GLU A 33 8.33 -24.83 6.08
C GLU A 33 8.22 -23.43 6.72
N LEU A 34 8.92 -23.25 7.84
CA LEU A 34 8.99 -21.96 8.52
C LEU A 34 9.58 -20.90 7.58
N ASN A 35 8.78 -19.89 7.24
CA ASN A 35 9.26 -18.79 6.44
C ASN A 35 9.90 -17.72 7.34
N PRO A 36 11.22 -17.50 7.25
CA PRO A 36 11.92 -16.52 8.10
C PRO A 36 11.35 -15.10 8.04
N LYS A 37 10.67 -14.75 6.95
CA LYS A 37 10.02 -13.43 6.79
C LYS A 37 8.87 -13.19 7.77
N PHE A 38 8.28 -14.25 8.33
CA PHE A 38 7.20 -14.14 9.32
C PHE A 38 7.66 -14.23 10.76
N ILE A 39 8.96 -14.38 11.00
CA ILE A 39 9.54 -14.34 12.33
C ILE A 39 9.74 -12.86 12.74
N SER A 40 9.18 -12.48 13.87
CA SER A 40 9.25 -11.11 14.38
C SER A 40 9.86 -11.06 15.77
N GLY A 41 10.72 -10.06 16.04
CA GLY A 41 11.07 -9.63 17.38
C GLY A 41 10.03 -8.64 17.91
N TRP A 42 9.98 -8.42 19.20
CA TRP A 42 9.11 -7.42 19.79
C TRP A 42 9.72 -6.02 19.68
N LEU A 43 8.89 -5.05 19.37
CA LEU A 43 9.25 -3.63 19.36
C LEU A 43 8.38 -2.90 20.38
N ASP A 44 8.90 -1.85 20.99
CA ASP A 44 8.12 -0.90 21.78
C ASP A 44 7.31 0.05 20.86
N LYS A 45 6.55 0.97 21.46
CA LYS A 45 5.72 1.94 20.71
C LYS A 45 6.53 2.94 19.89
N GLU A 46 7.79 3.12 20.22
CA GLU A 46 8.76 3.98 19.54
C GLU A 46 9.55 3.22 18.45
N ASN A 47 9.21 1.94 18.20
CA ASN A 47 9.88 1.00 17.30
C ASN A 47 11.31 0.61 17.71
N ASN A 48 11.66 0.68 18.99
CA ASN A 48 12.91 0.14 19.48
C ASN A 48 12.78 -1.36 19.77
N ALA A 49 13.84 -2.11 19.49
CA ALA A 49 13.85 -3.54 19.74
C ALA A 49 13.85 -3.83 21.27
N VAL A 50 12.95 -4.71 21.69
CA VAL A 50 12.86 -5.20 23.06
C VAL A 50 13.59 -6.54 23.16
N SER A 51 14.79 -6.52 23.71
CA SER A 51 15.63 -7.71 23.89
C SER A 51 15.43 -8.43 25.22
N ASP A 52 14.92 -7.73 26.25
CA ASP A 52 14.65 -8.31 27.56
C ASP A 52 13.45 -9.27 27.50
N TYR A 53 13.71 -10.54 27.81
CA TYR A 53 12.68 -11.58 27.82
C TYR A 53 11.53 -11.30 28.79
N LEU A 54 11.80 -10.73 29.98
CA LEU A 54 10.76 -10.45 30.96
C LEU A 54 9.84 -9.31 30.49
N VAL A 55 10.41 -8.32 29.80
CA VAL A 55 9.62 -7.24 29.17
C VAL A 55 8.79 -7.80 28.03
N PHE A 56 9.35 -8.66 27.19
CA PHE A 56 8.62 -9.37 26.14
C PHE A 56 7.48 -10.20 26.74
N ALA A 57 7.78 -11.03 27.74
CA ALA A 57 6.79 -11.91 28.37
C ALA A 57 5.61 -11.13 28.99
N LYS A 58 5.87 -9.98 29.59
CA LYS A 58 4.82 -9.08 30.10
C LYS A 58 3.99 -8.47 29.00
N SER A 59 4.59 -8.15 27.85
CA SER A 59 3.92 -7.47 26.74
C SER A 59 3.12 -8.40 25.83
N VAL A 60 3.46 -9.70 25.79
CA VAL A 60 2.94 -10.65 24.80
C VAL A 60 2.35 -11.92 25.45
N LEU A 61 3.00 -12.47 26.48
CA LEU A 61 2.68 -13.80 27.01
C LEU A 61 1.79 -13.77 28.25
N ARG A 62 1.63 -12.64 28.90
CA ARG A 62 0.70 -12.50 30.04
C ARG A 62 -0.73 -12.72 29.55
N ILE A 63 -1.58 -13.32 30.36
CA ILE A 63 -2.93 -13.80 29.94
C ILE A 63 -3.77 -12.75 29.19
N PRO A 64 -3.95 -11.49 29.62
CA PRO A 64 -4.72 -10.53 28.84
C PRO A 64 -4.09 -10.27 27.45
N GLU A 65 -2.80 -10.05 27.39
CA GLU A 65 -2.04 -9.73 26.18
C GLU A 65 -1.98 -10.93 25.24
N ALA A 66 -1.71 -12.12 25.73
CA ALA A 66 -1.69 -13.35 24.92
C ALA A 66 -3.07 -13.63 24.30
N HIS A 67 -4.15 -13.38 25.02
CA HIS A 67 -5.50 -13.48 24.48
C HIS A 67 -5.74 -12.42 23.37
N GLU A 68 -5.28 -11.19 23.57
CA GLU A 68 -5.37 -10.15 22.53
C GLU A 68 -4.57 -10.49 21.28
N MET A 69 -3.38 -11.06 21.43
CA MET A 69 -2.55 -11.54 20.31
C MET A 69 -3.32 -12.54 19.44
N ILE A 70 -4.03 -13.47 20.07
CA ILE A 70 -4.83 -14.45 19.34
C ILE A 70 -6.09 -13.84 18.74
N ALA A 71 -6.91 -13.14 19.56
CA ALA A 71 -8.24 -12.70 19.15
C ALA A 71 -8.22 -11.47 18.24
N ARG A 72 -7.26 -10.54 18.45
CA ARG A 72 -7.25 -9.22 17.81
C ARG A 72 -6.16 -9.04 16.77
N TYR A 73 -5.01 -9.73 16.93
CA TYR A 73 -3.83 -9.48 16.11
C TYR A 73 -3.41 -10.67 15.25
N THR A 74 -4.25 -11.68 15.18
CA THR A 74 -4.10 -12.81 14.27
C THR A 74 -5.10 -12.72 13.12
N VAL A 75 -4.67 -13.09 11.92
CA VAL A 75 -5.49 -13.15 10.71
C VAL A 75 -5.36 -14.53 10.10
N LEU A 76 -6.48 -15.14 9.75
CA LEU A 76 -6.52 -16.36 8.97
C LEU A 76 -6.60 -16.00 7.48
N ASP A 77 -5.56 -16.34 6.75
CA ASP A 77 -5.51 -16.20 5.29
C ASP A 77 -5.98 -17.53 4.69
N GLU A 78 -7.24 -17.59 4.28
CA GLU A 78 -7.84 -18.82 3.76
C GLU A 78 -7.28 -19.23 2.41
N GLU A 79 -6.96 -18.27 1.57
CA GLU A 79 -6.43 -18.56 0.24
C GLU A 79 -5.06 -19.24 0.34
N ALA A 80 -4.19 -18.68 1.17
CA ALA A 80 -2.86 -19.23 1.43
C ALA A 80 -2.86 -20.30 2.54
N LYS A 81 -4.00 -20.61 3.15
CA LYS A 81 -4.18 -21.56 4.27
C LYS A 81 -3.14 -21.40 5.37
N ARG A 82 -2.93 -20.16 5.79
CA ARG A 82 -1.94 -19.81 6.80
C ARG A 82 -2.49 -18.86 7.84
N LEU A 83 -1.92 -18.95 9.03
CA LEU A 83 -2.15 -18.01 10.11
C LEU A 83 -1.11 -16.89 10.02
N ILE A 84 -1.55 -15.64 9.99
CA ILE A 84 -0.68 -14.47 10.00
C ILE A 84 -0.82 -13.80 11.36
N LEU A 85 0.30 -13.70 12.08
CA LEU A 85 0.39 -12.93 13.30
C LEU A 85 0.97 -11.55 12.96
N LEU A 86 0.29 -10.49 13.38
CA LEU A 86 0.73 -9.14 13.09
C LEU A 86 2.08 -8.83 13.74
N ARG A 87 2.86 -8.00 13.06
CA ARG A 87 4.12 -7.48 13.59
C ARG A 87 3.86 -6.39 14.63
N PRO A 88 4.80 -6.15 15.57
CA PRO A 88 4.60 -5.19 16.66
C PRO A 88 4.16 -3.82 16.20
N TYR A 89 4.81 -3.23 15.17
CA TYR A 89 4.44 -1.92 14.67
C TYR A 89 3.01 -1.87 14.09
N GLN A 90 2.50 -3.00 13.56
CA GLN A 90 1.11 -3.11 13.09
C GLN A 90 0.15 -3.12 14.28
N ILE A 91 0.52 -3.85 15.33
CA ILE A 91 -0.25 -3.92 16.59
C ILE A 91 -0.34 -2.52 17.20
N HIS A 92 0.79 -1.84 17.37
CA HIS A 92 0.83 -0.49 17.95
C HIS A 92 0.04 0.54 17.13
N ALA A 93 0.05 0.43 15.80
CA ALA A 93 -0.78 1.27 14.94
C ALA A 93 -2.28 1.04 15.18
N ILE A 94 -2.70 -0.20 15.32
CA ILE A 94 -4.10 -0.56 15.60
C ILE A 94 -4.52 -0.08 17.00
N GLU A 95 -3.65 -0.24 18.00
CA GLU A 95 -3.89 0.26 19.36
C GLU A 95 -4.02 1.79 19.38
N ALA A 96 -3.14 2.49 18.66
CA ALA A 96 -3.19 3.95 18.57
C ALA A 96 -4.50 4.46 17.92
N ILE A 97 -4.97 3.77 16.88
CA ILE A 97 -6.28 4.06 16.25
C ILE A 97 -7.42 3.79 17.24
N ARG A 98 -7.38 2.66 17.95
CA ARG A 98 -8.39 2.32 18.98
C ARG A 98 -8.45 3.38 20.06
N ASP A 99 -7.32 3.81 20.57
CA ASP A 99 -7.26 4.81 21.64
C ASP A 99 -7.69 6.20 21.16
N ALA A 100 -7.32 6.59 19.94
CA ALA A 100 -7.84 7.81 19.31
C ALA A 100 -9.36 7.76 19.14
N SER A 101 -9.92 6.61 18.72
CA SER A 101 -11.36 6.45 18.51
C SER A 101 -12.17 6.53 19.80
N LYS A 102 -11.64 6.03 20.92
CA LYS A 102 -12.27 6.17 22.27
C LYS A 102 -12.41 7.64 22.69
N THR A 103 -11.48 8.48 22.26
CA THR A 103 -11.50 9.93 22.56
C THR A 103 -12.16 10.76 21.46
N GLY A 104 -12.73 10.12 20.43
CA GLY A 104 -13.38 10.79 19.31
C GLY A 104 -12.42 11.54 18.38
N LYS A 105 -11.14 11.16 18.35
CA LYS A 105 -10.12 11.77 17.50
C LYS A 105 -9.89 10.98 16.22
N SER A 106 -9.75 11.70 15.12
CA SER A 106 -9.24 11.19 13.85
C SER A 106 -7.71 11.27 13.79
N GLY A 107 -7.09 10.60 12.79
CA GLY A 107 -5.65 10.70 12.60
C GLY A 107 -5.17 9.90 11.39
N PHE A 108 -3.85 9.78 11.24
CA PHE A 108 -3.28 8.96 10.18
C PHE A 108 -2.14 8.08 10.69
N VAL A 109 -1.87 7.02 9.94
CA VAL A 109 -0.77 6.07 10.14
C VAL A 109 0.20 6.25 8.99
N TRP A 110 1.46 6.55 9.33
CA TRP A 110 2.53 6.65 8.35
C TRP A 110 3.33 5.35 8.33
N HIS A 111 2.96 4.45 7.46
CA HIS A 111 3.68 3.18 7.24
C HIS A 111 4.23 3.13 5.82
N THR A 112 5.49 2.78 5.68
CA THR A 112 6.16 2.69 4.37
C THR A 112 5.52 1.64 3.46
N THR A 113 5.76 1.75 2.16
CA THR A 113 5.36 0.73 1.18
C THR A 113 6.04 -0.61 1.50
N GLY A 114 5.33 -1.71 1.33
CA GLY A 114 5.85 -3.05 1.65
C GLY A 114 5.74 -3.46 3.12
N SER A 115 5.27 -2.59 4.02
CA SER A 115 5.09 -2.89 5.45
C SER A 115 3.80 -3.64 5.79
N GLY A 116 2.99 -4.04 4.80
CA GLY A 116 1.72 -4.73 5.04
C GLY A 116 0.58 -3.79 5.47
N LYS A 117 0.54 -2.56 4.94
CA LYS A 117 -0.52 -1.58 5.25
C LYS A 117 -1.93 -2.13 5.08
N THR A 118 -2.18 -2.87 3.98
CA THR A 118 -3.50 -3.46 3.69
C THR A 118 -3.97 -4.39 4.81
N LEU A 119 -3.08 -5.24 5.32
CA LEU A 119 -3.39 -6.13 6.43
C LEU A 119 -3.65 -5.35 7.73
N THR A 120 -2.83 -4.33 7.99
CA THR A 120 -2.97 -3.46 9.16
C THR A 120 -4.27 -2.68 9.12
N SER A 121 -4.62 -2.08 7.97
CA SER A 121 -5.84 -1.30 7.79
C SER A 121 -7.10 -2.17 7.84
N TYR A 122 -7.05 -3.39 7.29
CA TYR A 122 -8.11 -4.39 7.47
C TYR A 122 -8.37 -4.66 8.94
N LYS A 123 -7.33 -5.05 9.68
CA LYS A 123 -7.47 -5.39 11.10
C LYS A 123 -7.88 -4.18 11.95
N ALA A 124 -7.39 -2.98 11.62
CA ALA A 124 -7.83 -1.74 12.26
C ALA A 124 -9.32 -1.51 12.05
N THR A 125 -9.81 -1.64 10.81
CA THR A 125 -11.23 -1.44 10.46
C THR A 125 -12.12 -2.42 11.22
N ARG A 126 -11.75 -3.69 11.23
CA ARG A 126 -12.46 -4.74 11.93
C ARG A 126 -12.49 -4.49 13.45
N ASN A 127 -11.32 -4.21 14.04
CA ASN A 127 -11.21 -4.03 15.49
C ASN A 127 -11.94 -2.77 15.96
N LEU A 128 -11.97 -1.68 15.17
CA LEU A 128 -12.79 -0.49 15.47
C LEU A 128 -14.26 -0.86 15.67
N LEU A 129 -14.82 -1.68 14.79
CA LEU A 129 -16.20 -2.09 14.89
C LEU A 129 -16.43 -3.00 16.11
N MET A 130 -15.48 -3.88 16.44
CA MET A 130 -15.60 -4.77 17.61
C MET A 130 -15.42 -4.03 18.93
N ASP A 131 -14.42 -3.15 19.01
CA ASP A 131 -13.96 -2.58 20.27
C ASP A 131 -14.71 -1.30 20.66
N ILE A 132 -15.35 -0.64 19.69
CA ILE A 132 -16.05 0.63 19.92
C ILE A 132 -17.54 0.45 19.63
N PRO A 133 -18.36 0.09 20.63
CA PRO A 133 -19.79 -0.14 20.45
C PRO A 133 -20.57 1.05 19.88
N ALA A 134 -20.04 2.25 20.07
CA ALA A 134 -20.65 3.48 19.56
C ALA A 134 -20.48 3.67 18.03
N ILE A 135 -19.67 2.87 17.34
CA ILE A 135 -19.53 2.90 15.88
C ILE A 135 -20.58 1.99 15.26
N ASP A 136 -21.45 2.56 14.42
CA ASP A 136 -22.50 1.81 13.74
C ASP A 136 -21.94 1.05 12.52
N LYS A 137 -21.07 1.68 11.77
CA LYS A 137 -20.44 1.11 10.57
C LYS A 137 -18.96 1.49 10.51
N ALA A 138 -18.15 0.56 10.06
CA ALA A 138 -16.77 0.83 9.66
C ALA A 138 -16.69 0.75 8.13
N ILE A 139 -16.20 1.82 7.50
CA ILE A 139 -16.11 1.89 6.03
C ILE A 139 -14.64 1.93 5.62
N PHE A 140 -14.23 0.91 4.87
CA PHE A 140 -12.92 0.87 4.24
C PHE A 140 -13.00 1.49 2.84
N LEU A 141 -12.27 2.58 2.66
CA LEU A 141 -12.23 3.32 1.39
C LEU A 141 -10.99 2.95 0.58
N ILE A 142 -11.21 2.41 -0.61
CA ILE A 142 -10.17 2.03 -1.55
C ILE A 142 -10.12 3.02 -2.72
N ASP A 143 -8.94 3.21 -3.30
CA ASP A 143 -8.82 3.92 -4.58
C ASP A 143 -9.45 3.07 -5.70
N ARG A 144 -10.15 3.70 -6.62
CA ARG A 144 -10.79 3.04 -7.77
C ARG A 144 -9.82 2.22 -8.62
N LYS A 145 -8.54 2.64 -8.66
CA LYS A 145 -7.50 1.94 -9.41
C LYS A 145 -7.04 0.63 -8.74
N ASP A 146 -7.27 0.51 -7.44
CA ASP A 146 -6.87 -0.65 -6.65
C ASP A 146 -8.00 -1.67 -6.49
N LEU A 147 -9.23 -1.36 -6.96
CA LEU A 147 -10.39 -2.28 -6.93
C LEU A 147 -10.19 -3.56 -7.76
N ASP A 148 -9.44 -3.47 -8.87
CA ASP A 148 -9.16 -4.60 -9.76
C ASP A 148 -7.89 -5.36 -9.37
N THR A 149 -7.31 -5.08 -8.19
CA THR A 149 -6.00 -5.55 -7.82
C THR A 149 -5.99 -6.36 -6.52
N GLN A 150 -4.82 -6.87 -6.18
CA GLN A 150 -4.47 -7.70 -5.02
C GLN A 150 -5.05 -7.23 -3.67
N THR A 151 -5.34 -5.92 -3.51
CA THR A 151 -5.87 -5.37 -2.26
C THR A 151 -7.25 -5.89 -1.93
N THR A 152 -8.16 -5.90 -2.90
CA THR A 152 -9.53 -6.41 -2.70
C THR A 152 -9.53 -7.91 -2.47
N MET A 153 -8.75 -8.67 -3.26
CA MET A 153 -8.61 -10.12 -3.08
C MET A 153 -8.04 -10.46 -1.71
N ALA A 154 -6.99 -9.76 -1.28
CA ALA A 154 -6.41 -9.95 0.05
C ALA A 154 -7.42 -9.61 1.17
N PHE A 155 -8.18 -8.53 0.99
CA PHE A 155 -9.20 -8.15 1.97
C PHE A 155 -10.31 -9.18 2.09
N GLN A 156 -10.78 -9.74 0.98
CA GLN A 156 -11.76 -10.83 0.95
C GLN A 156 -11.20 -12.12 1.56
N ALA A 157 -9.96 -12.47 1.23
CA ALA A 157 -9.29 -13.66 1.81
C ALA A 157 -9.17 -13.57 3.35
N TYR A 158 -8.96 -12.36 3.88
CA TYR A 158 -8.91 -12.12 5.33
C TYR A 158 -10.29 -12.08 5.99
N ALA A 159 -11.34 -11.77 5.22
CA ALA A 159 -12.70 -11.58 5.72
C ALA A 159 -13.53 -12.86 5.75
N ASN A 160 -13.22 -13.84 4.91
CA ASN A 160 -14.05 -15.03 4.69
C ASN A 160 -14.38 -15.83 5.95
N ASN A 161 -13.53 -15.76 6.99
CA ASN A 161 -13.74 -16.45 8.27
C ASN A 161 -13.79 -15.49 9.46
N ASP A 162 -14.07 -14.21 9.22
CA ASP A 162 -14.19 -13.28 10.33
C ASP A 162 -15.61 -13.32 10.92
N LEU A 163 -15.72 -13.02 12.21
CA LEU A 163 -17.00 -12.89 12.92
C LEU A 163 -17.82 -11.67 12.48
N ILE A 164 -17.21 -10.80 11.68
CA ILE A 164 -17.82 -9.56 11.17
C ILE A 164 -17.99 -9.69 9.66
N ASP A 165 -19.20 -9.48 9.19
CA ASP A 165 -19.47 -9.43 7.77
C ASP A 165 -18.68 -8.29 7.13
N VAL A 166 -17.85 -8.65 6.14
CA VAL A 166 -17.11 -7.71 5.31
C VAL A 166 -17.69 -7.78 3.92
N ASP A 167 -18.40 -6.74 3.57
CA ASP A 167 -19.13 -6.68 2.32
C ASP A 167 -18.55 -5.62 1.37
N GLU A 168 -18.11 -6.04 0.20
CA GLU A 168 -17.81 -5.12 -0.88
C GLU A 168 -19.12 -4.64 -1.54
N THR A 169 -19.12 -3.38 -1.98
CA THR A 169 -20.26 -2.81 -2.67
C THR A 169 -20.10 -2.90 -4.18
N ASP A 170 -21.02 -3.57 -4.87
CA ASP A 170 -21.03 -3.64 -6.33
C ASP A 170 -21.34 -2.27 -6.95
N ASN A 171 -22.33 -1.58 -6.39
CA ASN A 171 -22.82 -0.31 -6.91
C ASN A 171 -23.35 0.61 -5.79
N VAL A 172 -23.79 1.82 -6.16
CA VAL A 172 -24.30 2.82 -5.22
C VAL A 172 -25.60 2.38 -4.53
N PHE A 173 -26.42 1.56 -5.18
CA PHE A 173 -27.65 1.06 -4.59
C PHE A 173 -27.37 0.04 -3.47
N ASP A 174 -26.43 -0.84 -3.71
CA ASP A 174 -25.97 -1.79 -2.72
C ASP A 174 -25.34 -1.10 -1.50
N LEU A 175 -24.47 -0.10 -1.73
CA LEU A 175 -23.95 0.75 -0.64
C LEU A 175 -25.07 1.39 0.19
N LYS A 176 -26.09 1.92 -0.47
CA LYS A 176 -27.26 2.51 0.19
C LYS A 176 -27.99 1.49 1.06
N LYS A 177 -28.22 0.28 0.54
CA LYS A 177 -28.86 -0.83 1.28
C LYS A 177 -28.07 -1.20 2.52
N LYS A 178 -26.75 -1.36 2.42
CA LYS A 178 -25.86 -1.70 3.54
C LYS A 178 -25.81 -0.61 4.60
N LEU A 179 -25.79 0.66 4.22
CA LEU A 179 -25.84 1.78 5.18
C LEU A 179 -27.19 1.87 5.91
N LYS A 180 -28.27 1.40 5.29
CA LYS A 180 -29.60 1.39 5.93
C LYS A 180 -29.81 0.24 6.89
N SER A 181 -29.09 -0.87 6.73
CA SER A 181 -29.24 -2.04 7.61
C SER A 181 -28.87 -1.67 9.03
N ASP A 182 -29.48 -2.34 10.01
CA ASP A 182 -29.17 -2.14 11.43
C ASP A 182 -27.95 -2.99 11.86
N ASP A 183 -27.44 -3.84 10.97
CA ASP A 183 -26.31 -4.72 11.24
C ASP A 183 -25.02 -3.90 11.37
N ARG A 184 -24.22 -4.23 12.35
CA ARG A 184 -22.87 -3.70 12.49
C ARG A 184 -21.93 -4.48 11.58
N GLN A 185 -21.46 -3.83 10.52
CA GLN A 185 -20.62 -4.49 9.48
C GLN A 185 -19.50 -3.59 8.97
N VAL A 186 -18.49 -4.20 8.41
CA VAL A 186 -17.46 -3.52 7.63
C VAL A 186 -17.93 -3.41 6.18
N ILE A 187 -17.95 -2.21 5.64
CA ILE A 187 -18.32 -1.94 4.24
C ILE A 187 -17.08 -1.53 3.46
N VAL A 188 -16.76 -2.26 2.41
CA VAL A 188 -15.68 -1.91 1.48
C VAL A 188 -16.28 -1.19 0.29
N THR A 189 -15.81 0.02 0.02
CA THR A 189 -16.34 0.84 -1.08
C THR A 189 -15.32 1.85 -1.59
N THR A 190 -15.65 2.55 -2.67
CA THR A 190 -14.84 3.65 -3.19
C THR A 190 -15.40 5.00 -2.79
N ILE A 191 -14.52 5.99 -2.71
CA ILE A 191 -14.90 7.38 -2.43
C ILE A 191 -15.92 7.92 -3.44
N GLN A 192 -15.81 7.51 -4.71
CA GLN A 192 -16.71 7.93 -5.79
C GLN A 192 -18.13 7.37 -5.61
N LYS A 193 -18.27 6.10 -5.19
CA LYS A 193 -19.58 5.51 -4.88
C LYS A 193 -20.23 6.24 -3.72
N LEU A 194 -19.46 6.51 -2.66
CA LEU A 194 -19.94 7.24 -1.48
C LEU A 194 -20.37 8.67 -1.81
N GLN A 195 -19.56 9.42 -2.55
CA GLN A 195 -19.89 10.77 -3.00
C GLN A 195 -21.14 10.79 -3.89
N ARG A 196 -21.25 9.86 -4.85
CA ARG A 196 -22.46 9.74 -5.68
C ARG A 196 -23.71 9.42 -4.88
N LEU A 197 -23.58 8.61 -3.83
CA LEU A 197 -24.70 8.31 -2.94
C LEU A 197 -25.21 9.58 -2.26
N ILE A 198 -24.31 10.33 -1.63
CA ILE A 198 -24.64 11.54 -0.85
C ILE A 198 -25.22 12.61 -1.76
N THR A 199 -24.60 12.86 -2.93
CA THR A 199 -24.98 13.99 -3.79
C THR A 199 -26.15 13.73 -4.71
N ARG A 200 -26.42 12.45 -5.09
CA ARG A 200 -27.37 12.15 -6.17
C ARG A 200 -28.47 11.15 -5.81
N LYS A 201 -28.28 10.35 -4.76
CA LYS A 201 -29.19 9.21 -4.47
C LYS A 201 -29.91 9.31 -3.14
N LEU A 202 -29.52 10.24 -2.29
CA LEU A 202 -30.22 10.56 -1.05
C LEU A 202 -31.01 11.86 -1.23
N GLN A 203 -32.30 11.77 -0.96
CA GLN A 203 -33.19 12.94 -1.02
C GLN A 203 -33.31 13.54 0.38
N GLU A 204 -32.93 14.80 0.52
CA GLU A 204 -33.01 15.51 1.78
C GLU A 204 -34.43 15.53 2.36
N GLY A 205 -34.53 15.42 3.69
CA GLY A 205 -35.82 15.41 4.39
C GLY A 205 -36.51 14.04 4.43
N THR A 206 -36.00 13.02 3.73
CA THR A 206 -36.57 11.67 3.84
C THR A 206 -36.10 10.95 5.12
N PRO A 207 -36.91 10.01 5.69
CA PRO A 207 -36.47 9.21 6.83
C PRO A 207 -35.17 8.47 6.58
N GLU A 208 -34.97 8.01 5.36
CA GLU A 208 -33.75 7.32 4.90
C GLU A 208 -32.53 8.22 4.92
N TYR A 209 -32.66 9.47 4.44
CA TYR A 209 -31.62 10.48 4.52
C TYR A 209 -31.18 10.73 5.97
N HIS A 210 -32.13 10.93 6.87
CA HIS A 210 -31.87 11.17 8.29
C HIS A 210 -31.24 9.96 8.97
N LYS A 211 -31.72 8.72 8.68
CA LYS A 211 -31.11 7.50 9.21
C LYS A 211 -29.65 7.41 8.84
N ILE A 212 -29.30 7.54 7.54
CA ILE A 212 -27.92 7.41 7.07
C ILE A 212 -27.03 8.56 7.59
N LYS A 213 -27.53 9.79 7.58
CA LYS A 213 -26.79 10.98 8.05
C LYS A 213 -26.38 10.88 9.52
N ASN A 214 -27.20 10.26 10.36
CA ASN A 214 -26.97 10.17 11.79
C ASN A 214 -26.06 8.99 12.19
N LEU A 215 -25.67 8.14 11.26
CA LEU A 215 -24.75 7.04 11.56
C LEU A 215 -23.41 7.56 12.08
N LYS A 216 -22.90 6.92 13.12
CA LYS A 216 -21.54 7.11 13.58
C LYS A 216 -20.62 6.17 12.79
N ILE A 217 -19.87 6.74 11.88
CA ILE A 217 -19.05 5.97 10.94
C ILE A 217 -17.57 6.19 11.23
N ALA A 218 -16.81 5.09 11.22
CA ALA A 218 -15.35 5.12 11.15
C ALA A 218 -14.90 4.85 9.71
N PHE A 219 -14.29 5.84 9.07
CA PHE A 219 -13.67 5.69 7.75
C PHE A 219 -12.20 5.31 7.92
N VAL A 220 -11.80 4.23 7.28
CA VAL A 220 -10.39 3.84 7.14
C VAL A 220 -10.03 3.94 5.66
N VAL A 221 -8.99 4.71 5.36
CA VAL A 221 -8.63 5.07 3.98
C VAL A 221 -7.25 4.55 3.65
N ASP A 222 -7.15 3.60 2.73
CA ASP A 222 -5.85 3.16 2.22
C ASP A 222 -5.31 4.14 1.18
N GLU A 223 -3.98 4.26 1.09
CA GLU A 223 -3.26 5.23 0.25
C GLU A 223 -3.90 6.64 0.31
N CYS A 224 -4.19 7.10 1.52
CA CYS A 224 -5.02 8.27 1.79
C CYS A 224 -4.51 9.58 1.17
N HIS A 225 -3.21 9.65 0.81
CA HIS A 225 -2.61 10.78 0.13
C HIS A 225 -3.14 11.01 -1.30
N ARG A 226 -3.77 9.99 -1.91
CA ARG A 226 -4.34 10.04 -3.26
C ARG A 226 -5.81 9.59 -3.34
N ALA A 227 -6.23 8.68 -2.45
CA ALA A 227 -7.57 8.10 -2.51
C ALA A 227 -8.68 9.13 -2.27
N VAL A 228 -8.44 10.13 -1.42
CA VAL A 228 -9.42 11.12 -1.02
C VAL A 228 -8.86 12.54 -1.16
N THR A 229 -9.51 13.35 -2.00
CA THR A 229 -9.15 14.78 -2.11
C THR A 229 -9.66 15.56 -0.91
N PRO A 230 -9.00 16.69 -0.52
CA PRO A 230 -9.46 17.52 0.59
C PRO A 230 -10.90 18.01 0.44
N GLY A 231 -11.30 18.38 -0.78
CA GLY A 231 -12.67 18.84 -1.07
C GLY A 231 -13.71 17.73 -0.87
N THR A 232 -13.44 16.54 -1.40
CA THR A 232 -14.35 15.39 -1.26
C THR A 232 -14.49 14.97 0.21
N LYS A 233 -13.37 14.94 0.95
CA LYS A 233 -13.42 14.62 2.39
C LYS A 233 -14.32 15.62 3.14
N ARG A 234 -14.12 16.92 2.92
CA ARG A 234 -14.94 17.98 3.55
C ARG A 234 -16.43 17.81 3.23
N GLU A 235 -16.79 17.44 2.01
CA GLU A 235 -18.17 17.19 1.60
C GLU A 235 -18.78 16.01 2.38
N ILE A 236 -18.06 14.92 2.50
CA ILE A 236 -18.51 13.73 3.23
C ILE A 236 -18.60 13.99 4.73
N GLU A 237 -17.66 14.72 5.32
CA GLU A 237 -17.69 15.12 6.72
C GLU A 237 -18.86 16.04 7.06
N ARG A 238 -19.23 16.93 6.13
CA ARG A 238 -20.43 17.77 6.32
C ARG A 238 -21.72 16.94 6.33
N PHE A 239 -21.74 15.85 5.56
CA PHE A 239 -22.89 14.96 5.55
C PHE A 239 -22.92 14.08 6.80
N PHE A 240 -21.81 13.39 7.11
CA PHE A 240 -21.67 12.54 8.30
C PHE A 240 -21.01 13.33 9.45
N GLY A 241 -21.78 14.13 10.16
CA GLY A 241 -21.26 14.99 11.23
C GLY A 241 -20.56 14.26 12.39
N ASN A 242 -20.81 12.94 12.56
CA ASN A 242 -20.25 12.10 13.62
C ASN A 242 -19.26 11.08 13.06
N SER A 243 -18.44 11.42 12.07
CA SER A 243 -17.50 10.50 11.47
C SER A 243 -16.08 10.63 12.04
N LEU A 244 -15.39 9.49 12.13
CA LEU A 244 -13.96 9.39 12.44
C LEU A 244 -13.20 8.97 11.18
N TRP A 245 -11.99 9.50 11.00
CA TRP A 245 -11.19 9.26 9.80
C TRP A 245 -9.79 8.79 10.15
N TYR A 246 -9.39 7.65 9.61
CA TYR A 246 -8.07 7.06 9.81
C TYR A 246 -7.42 6.81 8.46
N GLY A 247 -6.43 7.66 8.10
CA GLY A 247 -5.70 7.55 6.84
C GLY A 247 -4.46 6.65 6.97
N PHE A 248 -4.24 5.74 6.02
CA PHE A 248 -3.00 4.98 5.89
C PHE A 248 -2.23 5.46 4.68
N THR A 249 -0.94 5.73 4.84
CA THR A 249 -0.09 6.18 3.73
C THR A 249 1.39 5.90 3.98
N GLY A 250 2.12 5.60 2.90
CA GLY A 250 3.59 5.55 2.92
C GLY A 250 4.25 6.89 2.62
N THR A 251 3.50 7.82 2.02
CA THR A 251 3.98 9.12 1.52
C THR A 251 3.08 10.26 1.96
N PRO A 252 3.08 10.63 3.26
CA PRO A 252 2.28 11.76 3.74
C PRO A 252 2.64 13.06 3.01
N ARG A 253 1.66 13.95 2.93
CA ARG A 253 1.87 15.32 2.45
C ARG A 253 2.26 16.21 3.63
N PHE A 254 3.42 16.83 3.51
CA PHE A 254 3.97 17.79 4.47
C PHE A 254 3.96 19.21 3.90
N ALA A 255 4.46 20.17 4.66
CA ALA A 255 4.60 21.57 4.22
C ALA A 255 5.54 21.72 3.01
N GLU A 256 6.52 20.80 2.86
CA GLU A 256 7.49 20.79 1.76
C GLU A 256 6.91 20.22 0.45
N ASN A 257 5.87 19.40 0.55
CA ASN A 257 5.21 18.76 -0.61
C ASN A 257 3.68 18.77 -0.49
N PRO A 258 3.06 19.92 -0.25
CA PRO A 258 1.65 20.02 0.08
C PRO A 258 0.74 19.72 -1.12
N TYR A 259 -0.55 19.48 -0.83
CA TYR A 259 -1.57 19.50 -1.89
C TYR A 259 -1.61 20.86 -2.58
N PRO A 260 -2.04 20.92 -3.87
CA PRO A 260 -2.28 22.18 -4.55
C PRO A 260 -3.24 23.06 -3.74
N GLN A 261 -2.98 24.38 -3.72
CA GLN A 261 -3.86 25.31 -3.03
C GLN A 261 -5.20 25.42 -3.73
N MET A 262 -6.27 25.15 -3.00
CA MET A 262 -7.65 25.25 -3.47
C MET A 262 -8.50 25.95 -2.39
N GLY A 263 -8.47 27.27 -2.39
CA GLY A 263 -9.15 28.08 -1.38
C GLY A 263 -8.60 27.82 0.03
N ASP A 264 -9.50 27.51 0.97
CA ASP A 264 -9.23 27.22 2.38
C ASP A 264 -9.09 25.73 2.71
N LEU A 265 -8.93 24.88 1.69
CA LEU A 265 -8.80 23.43 1.91
C LEU A 265 -7.46 23.06 2.55
N PRO A 266 -7.45 22.00 3.40
CA PRO A 266 -6.23 21.44 3.98
C PRO A 266 -5.20 21.10 2.91
N ARG A 267 -3.93 21.33 3.22
CA ARG A 267 -2.83 21.09 2.27
C ARG A 267 -1.86 20.01 2.71
N THR A 268 -1.91 19.60 3.96
CA THR A 268 -1.07 18.52 4.51
C THR A 268 -1.93 17.35 4.99
N THR A 269 -1.30 16.18 5.13
CA THR A 269 -1.99 15.00 5.67
C THR A 269 -2.45 15.24 7.11
N GLN A 270 -1.67 15.96 7.89
CA GLN A 270 -2.03 16.29 9.27
C GLN A 270 -3.23 17.25 9.34
N GLU A 271 -3.26 18.30 8.52
CA GLU A 271 -4.43 19.19 8.45
C GLU A 271 -5.70 18.46 7.99
N LEU A 272 -5.53 17.43 7.14
CA LEU A 272 -6.66 16.70 6.57
C LEU A 272 -7.21 15.61 7.50
N TYR A 273 -6.35 14.86 8.19
CA TYR A 273 -6.73 13.69 8.99
C TYR A 273 -6.55 13.91 10.50
N GLY A 274 -5.75 14.85 10.94
CA GLY A 274 -5.33 15.03 12.32
C GLY A 274 -3.92 14.51 12.57
N ASP A 275 -3.60 14.18 13.83
CA ASP A 275 -2.26 13.77 14.24
C ASP A 275 -1.80 12.46 13.61
N CYS A 276 -0.47 12.31 13.47
CA CYS A 276 0.15 11.04 13.14
C CYS A 276 0.07 10.11 14.37
N LEU A 277 -0.80 9.12 14.29
CA LEU A 277 -1.06 8.19 15.40
C LEU A 277 0.05 7.16 15.58
N HIS A 278 0.65 6.72 14.47
CA HIS A 278 1.77 5.79 14.48
C HIS A 278 2.65 6.00 13.25
N LYS A 279 3.98 5.80 13.44
CA LYS A 279 4.97 6.04 12.39
C LYS A 279 5.89 4.82 12.27
N TYR A 280 5.96 4.23 11.06
CA TYR A 280 6.90 3.18 10.69
C TYR A 280 7.48 3.49 9.31
N THR A 281 8.65 4.12 9.32
CA THR A 281 9.29 4.64 8.09
C THR A 281 10.06 3.58 7.35
N ILE A 282 10.55 3.93 6.16
CA ILE A 282 11.44 3.09 5.38
C ILE A 282 12.73 2.74 6.14
N GLN A 283 13.24 3.64 6.99
CA GLN A 283 14.41 3.39 7.82
C GLN A 283 14.14 2.29 8.85
N ASN A 284 12.98 2.35 9.53
CA ASN A 284 12.57 1.30 10.45
C ASN A 284 12.42 -0.04 9.72
N ALA A 285 11.77 -0.02 8.56
CA ALA A 285 11.51 -1.24 7.79
C ALA A 285 12.79 -1.90 7.23
N ILE A 286 13.80 -1.12 6.85
CA ILE A 286 15.12 -1.64 6.46
C ILE A 286 15.86 -2.20 7.66
N HIS A 287 15.85 -1.49 8.79
CA HIS A 287 16.47 -1.95 10.03
C HIS A 287 15.90 -3.30 10.49
N ASP A 288 14.59 -3.45 10.42
CA ASP A 288 13.87 -4.68 10.82
C ASP A 288 13.88 -5.77 9.74
N ASN A 289 14.58 -5.56 8.62
CA ASN A 289 14.58 -6.44 7.45
C ASN A 289 13.17 -6.74 6.89
N ALA A 290 12.22 -5.85 7.13
CA ALA A 290 10.86 -5.97 6.60
C ALA A 290 10.79 -5.61 5.11
N VAL A 291 11.70 -4.74 4.64
CA VAL A 291 11.92 -4.39 3.24
C VAL A 291 13.41 -4.45 2.92
N LEU A 292 13.73 -4.63 1.65
CA LEU A 292 15.11 -4.62 1.17
C LEU A 292 15.71 -3.22 1.27
N GLY A 293 16.97 -3.14 1.68
CA GLY A 293 17.74 -1.91 1.62
C GLY A 293 18.01 -1.49 0.17
N PHE A 294 18.23 -0.20 -0.04
CA PHE A 294 18.56 0.37 -1.36
C PHE A 294 19.64 1.44 -1.22
N GLN A 295 20.33 1.70 -2.32
CA GLN A 295 21.27 2.80 -2.45
C GLN A 295 20.75 3.79 -3.46
N VAL A 296 20.92 5.09 -3.16
CA VAL A 296 20.53 6.17 -4.07
C VAL A 296 21.80 6.76 -4.68
N GLU A 297 21.85 6.79 -6.01
CA GLU A 297 22.89 7.47 -6.75
C GLU A 297 22.28 8.61 -7.56
N HIS A 298 22.83 9.78 -7.42
CA HIS A 298 22.43 10.95 -8.19
C HIS A 298 23.39 11.17 -9.35
N ASN A 299 22.91 11.00 -10.57
CA ASN A 299 23.62 11.31 -11.81
C ASN A 299 22.97 12.55 -12.42
N GLY A 300 23.38 13.73 -11.96
CA GLY A 300 22.90 15.02 -12.46
C GLY A 300 23.92 15.72 -13.36
N PRO A 301 23.54 16.84 -14.01
CA PRO A 301 24.45 17.68 -14.75
C PRO A 301 25.53 18.24 -13.81
N LYS A 302 26.78 18.35 -14.33
CA LYS A 302 27.92 18.84 -13.54
C LYS A 302 27.84 20.33 -13.18
N ASN A 303 27.00 21.10 -13.87
CA ASN A 303 26.83 22.53 -13.65
C ASN A 303 25.43 22.83 -13.09
N LYS A 304 25.36 23.54 -11.95
CA LYS A 304 24.10 23.98 -11.32
C LYS A 304 23.21 24.85 -12.24
N LYS A 305 23.77 25.50 -13.27
CA LYS A 305 22.98 26.29 -14.25
C LYS A 305 22.12 25.40 -15.16
N ASP A 306 22.54 24.16 -15.37
CA ASP A 306 21.81 23.22 -16.23
C ASP A 306 20.64 22.53 -15.49
N GLU A 307 20.58 22.61 -14.16
CA GLU A 307 19.50 22.05 -13.35
C GLU A 307 18.18 22.82 -13.46
N THR A 308 18.23 24.08 -13.92
CA THR A 308 17.05 24.95 -14.01
C THR A 308 16.36 24.93 -15.37
N ASP A 309 16.98 24.37 -16.40
CA ASP A 309 16.39 24.27 -17.72
C ASP A 309 15.67 22.93 -17.93
N SER A 310 14.35 22.94 -17.66
CA SER A 310 13.48 21.75 -17.85
C SER A 310 13.48 21.22 -19.29
N ASN A 311 13.83 22.04 -20.29
CA ASN A 311 13.88 21.64 -21.69
C ASN A 311 15.10 20.74 -21.98
N LEU A 312 16.15 20.81 -21.18
CA LEU A 312 17.33 19.96 -21.34
C LEU A 312 16.99 18.48 -21.21
N TYR A 313 16.12 18.15 -20.25
CA TYR A 313 15.75 16.75 -19.94
C TYR A 313 14.90 16.05 -21.00
N VAL A 314 14.30 16.81 -21.91
CA VAL A 314 13.49 16.27 -23.02
C VAL A 314 14.23 16.21 -24.35
N THR A 315 15.52 16.58 -24.36
CA THR A 315 16.36 16.50 -25.57
C THR A 315 16.84 15.08 -25.83
N GLU A 316 16.94 14.71 -27.13
CA GLU A 316 17.44 13.38 -27.51
C GLU A 316 18.87 13.15 -27.00
N SER A 317 19.73 14.18 -27.07
CA SER A 317 21.11 14.11 -26.56
C SER A 317 21.16 13.77 -25.08
N HIS A 318 20.26 14.33 -24.25
CA HIS A 318 20.18 14.00 -22.84
C HIS A 318 19.66 12.57 -22.64
N MET A 319 18.61 12.18 -23.36
CA MET A 319 18.03 10.83 -23.26
C MET A 319 19.06 9.75 -23.65
N LEU A 320 19.88 9.98 -24.69
CA LEU A 320 20.95 9.06 -25.06
C LEU A 320 22.04 8.94 -23.98
N LYS A 321 22.36 10.02 -23.27
CA LYS A 321 23.29 9.97 -22.12
C LYS A 321 22.71 9.15 -20.95
N VAL A 322 21.43 9.30 -20.67
CA VAL A 322 20.74 8.48 -19.65
C VAL A 322 20.78 7.01 -20.04
N LEU A 323 20.45 6.70 -21.28
CA LEU A 323 20.51 5.33 -21.81
C LEU A 323 21.93 4.76 -21.80
N GLU A 324 22.97 5.58 -22.08
CA GLU A 324 24.37 5.17 -21.96
C GLU A 324 24.71 4.73 -20.52
N VAL A 325 24.26 5.51 -19.52
CA VAL A 325 24.48 5.14 -18.12
C VAL A 325 23.77 3.83 -17.79
N ILE A 326 22.52 3.67 -18.20
CA ILE A 326 21.73 2.47 -17.91
C ILE A 326 22.33 1.24 -18.60
N LEU A 327 22.62 1.33 -19.90
CA LEU A 327 22.98 0.18 -20.71
C LEU A 327 24.46 -0.22 -20.56
N ASN A 328 25.37 0.77 -20.49
CA ASN A 328 26.81 0.49 -20.53
C ASN A 328 27.50 0.66 -19.17
N LYS A 329 27.02 1.58 -18.30
CA LYS A 329 27.72 1.87 -17.02
C LYS A 329 27.07 1.17 -15.83
N SER A 330 25.78 0.83 -15.91
CA SER A 330 25.05 0.17 -14.81
C SER A 330 24.90 -1.34 -14.99
N TYR A 331 25.55 -1.94 -15.98
CA TYR A 331 25.43 -3.38 -16.26
C TYR A 331 25.74 -4.26 -15.04
N TYR A 332 26.73 -3.90 -14.24
CA TYR A 332 27.06 -4.64 -13.01
C TYR A 332 25.93 -4.60 -11.96
N LYS A 333 25.10 -3.56 -11.95
CA LYS A 333 23.94 -3.45 -11.06
C LYS A 333 22.78 -4.33 -11.52
N LEU A 334 22.74 -4.65 -12.81
CA LEU A 334 21.76 -5.53 -13.41
C LEU A 334 22.10 -7.03 -13.23
N GLY A 335 23.14 -7.34 -12.46
CA GLY A 335 23.48 -8.72 -12.11
C GLY A 335 24.18 -9.51 -13.20
N PHE A 336 24.81 -8.87 -14.17
CA PHE A 336 25.63 -9.51 -15.22
C PHE A 336 26.88 -10.25 -14.70
N GLN A 337 26.98 -10.44 -13.39
CA GLN A 337 28.11 -11.11 -12.79
C GLN A 337 28.12 -12.58 -13.22
N ASN A 338 29.25 -13.03 -13.75
CA ASN A 338 29.60 -14.40 -14.09
C ASN A 338 28.98 -15.01 -15.37
N GLY A 339 28.52 -14.26 -16.34
CA GLY A 339 28.20 -14.76 -17.68
C GLY A 339 27.06 -15.79 -17.76
N LYS A 340 26.25 -15.96 -16.74
CA LYS A 340 25.17 -16.94 -16.68
C LYS A 340 23.81 -16.26 -16.53
N GLY A 341 23.27 -15.78 -17.63
CA GLY A 341 21.85 -15.77 -18.00
C GLY A 341 20.77 -15.26 -17.08
N LYS A 342 21.05 -14.89 -15.84
CA LYS A 342 20.07 -14.30 -14.93
C LYS A 342 20.45 -12.87 -14.61
N THR A 343 19.72 -11.93 -15.19
CA THR A 343 19.84 -10.50 -14.90
C THR A 343 18.68 -10.06 -13.99
N TYR A 344 18.92 -8.99 -13.22
CA TYR A 344 17.84 -8.28 -12.55
C TYR A 344 17.11 -7.39 -13.55
N GLU A 345 15.84 -7.17 -13.31
CA GLU A 345 15.04 -6.21 -14.09
C GLU A 345 15.36 -4.77 -13.65
N GLY A 346 15.30 -3.83 -14.60
CA GLY A 346 15.44 -2.40 -14.36
C GLY A 346 14.15 -1.67 -14.70
N LEU A 347 13.75 -0.69 -13.90
CA LEU A 347 12.59 0.15 -14.14
C LEU A 347 13.04 1.59 -14.42
N LEU A 348 12.78 2.08 -15.64
CA LEU A 348 12.98 3.48 -16.02
C LEU A 348 11.65 4.24 -15.90
N THR A 349 11.59 5.17 -14.95
CA THR A 349 10.42 6.02 -14.73
C THR A 349 10.63 7.40 -15.35
N THR A 350 9.63 7.93 -16.04
CA THR A 350 9.67 9.23 -16.70
C THR A 350 8.55 10.15 -16.17
N SER A 351 8.68 11.45 -16.40
CA SER A 351 7.71 12.45 -15.95
C SER A 351 6.41 12.49 -16.76
N SER A 352 6.38 11.86 -17.95
CA SER A 352 5.18 11.83 -18.80
C SER A 352 5.16 10.59 -19.71
N ILE A 353 3.97 10.23 -20.19
CA ILE A 353 3.75 9.15 -21.15
C ILE A 353 4.52 9.43 -22.45
N GLN A 354 4.48 10.67 -22.94
CA GLN A 354 5.19 11.07 -24.18
C GLN A 354 6.70 10.89 -24.04
N LEU A 355 7.27 11.21 -22.89
CA LEU A 355 8.69 11.02 -22.64
C LEU A 355 9.04 9.53 -22.55
N ALA A 356 8.19 8.72 -21.93
CA ALA A 356 8.35 7.26 -21.88
C ALA A 356 8.36 6.66 -23.31
N GLN A 357 7.42 7.09 -24.15
CA GLN A 357 7.37 6.66 -25.57
C GLN A 357 8.63 7.05 -26.34
N LYS A 358 9.16 8.26 -26.15
CA LYS A 358 10.42 8.68 -26.76
C LYS A 358 11.60 7.81 -26.33
N TYR A 359 11.70 7.49 -25.03
CA TYR A 359 12.73 6.57 -24.52
C TYR A 359 12.58 5.16 -25.12
N TYR A 360 11.37 4.67 -25.28
CA TYR A 360 11.09 3.38 -25.89
C TYR A 360 11.54 3.35 -27.37
N ASP A 361 11.19 4.39 -28.14
CA ASP A 361 11.60 4.51 -29.55
C ASP A 361 13.13 4.63 -29.68
N LEU A 362 13.77 5.41 -28.81
CA LEU A 362 15.25 5.50 -28.77
C LEU A 362 15.91 4.17 -28.41
N LEU A 363 15.35 3.39 -27.48
CA LEU A 363 15.86 2.06 -27.15
C LEU A 363 15.78 1.12 -28.35
N LYS A 364 14.71 1.16 -29.15
CA LYS A 364 14.61 0.42 -30.42
C LYS A 364 15.72 0.84 -31.39
N MET A 365 15.90 2.14 -31.56
CA MET A 365 16.95 2.67 -32.44
C MET A 365 18.37 2.31 -31.99
N VAL A 366 18.63 2.30 -30.67
CA VAL A 366 19.92 1.86 -30.09
C VAL A 366 20.14 0.39 -30.38
N LYS A 367 19.13 -0.47 -30.17
CA LYS A 367 19.20 -1.92 -30.42
C LYS A 367 19.45 -2.22 -31.89
N GLU A 368 18.86 -1.44 -32.79
CA GLU A 368 19.06 -1.54 -34.25
C GLU A 368 20.38 -0.88 -34.76
N GLY A 369 21.14 -0.25 -33.86
CA GLY A 369 22.39 0.42 -34.22
C GLY A 369 22.21 1.74 -34.97
N LYS A 370 21.01 2.32 -34.97
CA LYS A 370 20.64 3.54 -35.70
C LYS A 370 20.96 4.85 -34.96
N THR A 371 21.63 4.77 -33.80
CA THR A 371 21.99 5.93 -32.97
C THR A 371 23.51 6.05 -32.81
N THR A 372 23.97 7.18 -32.27
CA THR A 372 25.36 7.37 -31.87
C THR A 372 25.75 6.51 -30.66
N LEU A 373 24.78 6.16 -29.80
CA LEU A 373 24.98 5.26 -28.67
C LEU A 373 25.04 3.81 -29.16
N LYS A 374 26.12 3.12 -28.79
CA LYS A 374 26.29 1.69 -29.06
C LYS A 374 26.38 0.94 -27.72
N ILE A 375 25.82 -0.25 -27.69
CA ILE A 375 25.94 -1.15 -26.54
C ILE A 375 27.34 -1.76 -26.56
N ASP A 376 28.02 -1.79 -25.41
CA ASP A 376 29.38 -2.32 -25.25
C ASP A 376 29.43 -3.78 -25.75
N GLU A 377 30.44 -4.07 -26.56
CA GLU A 377 30.63 -5.43 -27.11
C GLU A 377 30.81 -6.49 -26.04
N LYS A 378 31.37 -6.16 -24.87
CA LYS A 378 31.45 -7.07 -23.72
C LYS A 378 30.09 -7.49 -23.21
N ILE A 379 29.11 -6.56 -23.22
CA ILE A 379 27.73 -6.85 -22.80
C ILE A 379 27.06 -7.74 -23.85
N LYS A 380 27.22 -7.44 -25.13
CA LYS A 380 26.66 -8.25 -26.22
C LYS A 380 27.21 -9.67 -26.27
N GLN A 381 28.49 -9.86 -25.92
CA GLN A 381 29.08 -11.21 -25.83
C GLN A 381 28.43 -12.06 -24.73
N VAL A 382 28.04 -11.44 -23.62
CA VAL A 382 27.38 -12.13 -22.48
C VAL A 382 25.89 -12.27 -22.72
N LEU A 383 25.25 -11.27 -23.30
CA LEU A 383 23.81 -11.18 -23.58
C LEU A 383 23.56 -10.64 -24.99
N PRO A 384 23.54 -11.51 -26.01
CA PRO A 384 23.38 -11.11 -27.41
C PRO A 384 22.10 -10.31 -27.69
N ASP A 385 21.01 -10.62 -26.97
CA ASP A 385 19.68 -9.99 -27.16
C ASP A 385 19.43 -8.76 -26.30
N PHE A 386 20.42 -8.33 -25.50
CA PHE A 386 20.28 -7.17 -24.62
C PHE A 386 20.22 -5.86 -25.41
N PRO A 387 19.35 -4.90 -24.98
CA PRO A 387 18.35 -5.01 -23.94
C PRO A 387 17.04 -5.63 -24.42
N LYS A 388 16.35 -6.35 -23.53
CA LYS A 388 14.92 -6.66 -23.67
C LYS A 388 14.16 -5.61 -22.90
N PHE A 389 13.18 -4.98 -23.50
CA PHE A 389 12.44 -3.88 -22.87
C PHE A 389 11.00 -3.81 -23.36
N ALA A 390 10.12 -3.36 -22.47
CA ALA A 390 8.73 -3.03 -22.74
C ALA A 390 8.38 -1.69 -22.13
N ILE A 391 7.28 -1.10 -22.57
CA ILE A 391 6.72 0.12 -21.99
C ILE A 391 5.38 -0.17 -21.36
N THR A 392 5.16 0.37 -20.16
CA THR A 392 3.86 0.34 -19.50
C THR A 392 3.51 1.73 -18.99
N TYR A 393 2.25 2.11 -19.08
CA TYR A 393 1.72 3.35 -18.51
C TYR A 393 0.23 3.22 -18.25
N SER A 394 -0.27 4.06 -17.33
CA SER A 394 -1.70 4.13 -17.06
C SER A 394 -2.40 4.87 -18.18
N VAL A 395 -3.39 4.25 -18.79
CA VAL A 395 -4.24 4.86 -19.82
C VAL A 395 -5.62 5.08 -19.19
N THR A 396 -6.04 6.35 -19.08
CA THR A 396 -7.37 6.69 -18.60
C THR A 396 -8.34 6.71 -19.80
N GLU A 397 -9.54 6.16 -19.62
CA GLU A 397 -10.55 6.03 -20.69
C GLU A 397 -11.01 7.38 -21.31
N ASN A 398 -10.69 8.51 -20.67
CA ASN A 398 -11.18 9.85 -21.05
C ASN A 398 -10.08 10.78 -21.60
N GLU A 399 -8.86 10.29 -21.86
CA GLU A 399 -7.80 11.11 -22.46
C GLU A 399 -7.82 10.99 -23.98
N GLU A 400 -7.68 12.13 -24.70
CA GLU A 400 -7.47 12.13 -26.14
C GLU A 400 -6.22 11.30 -26.48
N GLY A 401 -6.37 10.31 -27.36
CA GLY A 401 -5.29 9.39 -27.72
C GLY A 401 -5.17 8.14 -26.85
N SER A 402 -6.08 7.89 -25.91
CA SER A 402 -6.01 6.72 -25.03
C SER A 402 -5.95 5.40 -25.78
N HIS A 403 -6.74 5.24 -26.85
CA HIS A 403 -6.72 4.05 -27.71
C HIS A 403 -5.38 3.84 -28.41
N VAL A 404 -4.76 4.91 -28.92
CA VAL A 404 -3.44 4.85 -29.60
C VAL A 404 -2.38 4.46 -28.58
N ASN A 405 -2.46 5.00 -27.38
CA ASN A 405 -1.53 4.67 -26.29
C ASN A 405 -1.70 3.22 -25.83
N GLN A 406 -2.92 2.72 -25.70
CA GLN A 406 -3.20 1.31 -25.36
C GLN A 406 -2.64 0.37 -26.44
N GLN A 407 -2.86 0.68 -27.70
CA GLN A 407 -2.34 -0.12 -28.80
C GLN A 407 -0.81 -0.19 -28.80
N LYS A 408 -0.13 0.96 -28.65
CA LYS A 408 1.35 0.99 -28.53
C LYS A 408 1.88 0.19 -27.36
N MET A 409 1.20 0.27 -26.20
CA MET A 409 1.57 -0.51 -25.03
C MET A 409 1.40 -2.01 -25.30
N GLN A 410 0.28 -2.42 -25.89
CA GLN A 410 0.03 -3.83 -26.22
C GLN A 410 1.04 -4.35 -27.24
N GLU A 411 1.32 -3.62 -28.31
CA GLU A 411 2.35 -3.98 -29.28
C GLU A 411 3.73 -4.15 -28.65
N SER A 412 4.08 -3.28 -27.69
CA SER A 412 5.32 -3.37 -26.93
C SER A 412 5.41 -4.62 -26.05
N LEU A 413 4.31 -4.99 -25.39
CA LEU A 413 4.23 -6.19 -24.57
C LEU A 413 4.29 -7.46 -25.42
N ASP A 414 3.62 -7.45 -26.58
CA ASP A 414 3.65 -8.56 -27.53
C ASP A 414 5.07 -8.78 -28.10
N ASP A 415 5.78 -7.68 -28.40
CA ASP A 415 7.18 -7.73 -28.83
C ASP A 415 8.10 -8.25 -27.71
N TYR A 416 7.88 -7.81 -26.47
CA TYR A 416 8.64 -8.30 -25.31
C TYR A 416 8.44 -9.81 -25.10
N ASN A 417 7.19 -10.27 -25.16
CA ASN A 417 6.85 -11.70 -25.02
C ASN A 417 7.47 -12.58 -26.11
N LYS A 418 7.69 -12.04 -27.32
CA LYS A 418 8.41 -12.75 -28.38
C LYS A 418 9.92 -12.84 -28.13
N MET A 419 10.46 -11.91 -27.32
CA MET A 419 11.88 -11.88 -26.95
C MET A 419 12.20 -12.77 -25.74
N CYS A 420 11.21 -13.17 -24.97
CA CYS A 420 11.34 -14.05 -23.81
C CYS A 420 10.95 -15.46 -24.13
#